data_e552ae518ac21c8452eec7d0c67a352b
#
_entry.id   e552ae518ac21c8452eec7d0c67a352b
#
_cell.length_a   1.000
_cell.length_b   1.000
_cell.length_c   1.000
_cell.angle_alpha   90.00
_cell.angle_beta   90.00
_cell.angle_gamma   90.00
#
_symmetry.space_group_name_H-M   'P 1'
#
loop_
_entity.id
_entity.type
_entity.pdbx_description
1 polymer ?
#
loop_
_entity_poly.entity_id
_entity_poly.type
_entity_poly.pdbx_seq_one_letter_code
_entity_poly.pdbx_strand_id
1 'polypeptide(L)'
;MFGFQRIGDSAWQAADMRARGFLLGATAGRTTLNGEGLQHEDGHSHLLAGAIPNCRAYDPTFGFEVTVILQHGMQRMLAEQHDEYYYLTLMNENYAHPDMPEGAAEGIIKGMYLLKDAGKPKKGELRVQLLGSGTILREAIAAAELLDKDFGVTADIWSCPSFTELRRDGFDAERWNRLNPEAKTPRKPYVTELLESRQGPAVAATDYVRAFADQIRAFVPMRYTVLGTDGFGRSDTRANLRRHFEVDRYYIAQAAIDALAKEGKMTGKDVARAIKLYKIDVEKGNPIGA
;
A
#
# COMPACT_ATOMS: atom_id res chain seq x y z
N MET A 1 16.98 -6.59 -3.28
CA MET A 1 17.03 -8.07 -3.31
C MET A 1 18.12 -8.70 -2.45
N PHE A 2 19.14 -7.97 -2.07
CA PHE A 2 20.12 -8.53 -1.14
C PHE A 2 19.56 -8.75 0.26
N GLY A 3 18.59 -7.99 0.70
CA GLY A 3 18.02 -8.09 2.03
C GLY A 3 17.30 -9.41 2.30
N PHE A 4 16.01 -9.35 2.42
CA PHE A 4 15.17 -10.46 2.92
C PHE A 4 15.33 -11.76 2.13
N GLN A 5 15.47 -11.70 0.82
CA GLN A 5 15.61 -12.90 -0.01
C GLN A 5 16.86 -13.72 0.34
N ARG A 6 17.98 -13.06 0.67
CA ARG A 6 19.23 -13.76 1.02
C ARG A 6 19.28 -14.29 2.45
N ILE A 7 18.44 -13.74 3.32
CA ILE A 7 18.34 -14.18 4.71
C ILE A 7 17.09 -15.01 4.97
N GLY A 8 16.39 -15.45 3.92
CA GLY A 8 15.10 -16.12 4.03
C GLY A 8 15.12 -17.30 5.00
N ASP A 9 16.09 -18.22 4.86
CA ASP A 9 16.26 -19.35 5.78
C ASP A 9 16.52 -18.90 7.23
N SER A 10 17.37 -17.87 7.42
CA SER A 10 17.65 -17.33 8.76
C SER A 10 16.42 -16.65 9.35
N ALA A 11 15.59 -16.00 8.52
CA ALA A 11 14.35 -15.39 8.96
C ALA A 11 13.33 -16.48 9.39
N TRP A 12 13.24 -17.60 8.65
CA TRP A 12 12.45 -18.75 9.05
C TRP A 12 12.99 -19.40 10.32
N GLN A 13 14.30 -19.60 10.44
CA GLN A 13 14.94 -20.11 11.64
C GLN A 13 14.64 -19.23 12.86
N ALA A 14 14.73 -17.90 12.71
CA ALA A 14 14.37 -16.98 13.78
C ALA A 14 12.91 -17.14 14.21
N ALA A 15 12.00 -17.36 13.25
CA ALA A 15 10.60 -17.64 13.51
C ALA A 15 10.38 -18.95 14.29
N ASP A 16 10.99 -20.04 13.84
CA ASP A 16 10.91 -21.36 14.47
C ASP A 16 11.48 -21.34 15.91
N MET A 17 12.56 -20.60 16.12
CA MET A 17 13.18 -20.39 17.43
C MET A 17 12.42 -19.41 18.32
N ARG A 18 11.31 -18.82 17.82
CA ARG A 18 10.54 -17.80 18.52
C ARG A 18 11.37 -16.58 18.92
N ALA A 19 12.33 -16.22 18.07
CA ALA A 19 13.13 -15.02 18.29
C ALA A 19 12.24 -13.77 18.24
N ARG A 20 12.58 -12.79 19.07
CA ARG A 20 11.87 -11.51 19.18
C ARG A 20 12.80 -10.39 18.77
N GLY A 21 12.33 -9.44 17.98
CA GLY A 21 13.15 -8.32 17.54
C GLY A 21 12.60 -7.61 16.32
N PHE A 22 13.40 -6.71 15.80
CA PHE A 22 13.09 -5.95 14.60
C PHE A 22 14.12 -6.24 13.51
N LEU A 23 13.64 -6.66 12.35
CA LEU A 23 14.41 -6.78 11.13
C LEU A 23 14.13 -5.54 10.28
N LEU A 24 15.15 -4.71 10.06
CA LEU A 24 15.01 -3.46 9.31
C LEU A 24 15.53 -3.65 7.88
N GLY A 25 14.64 -3.57 6.91
CA GLY A 25 14.95 -3.54 5.49
C GLY A 25 15.33 -2.12 5.04
N ALA A 26 16.56 -1.72 5.20
CA ALA A 26 17.07 -0.42 4.81
C ALA A 26 18.25 -0.57 3.82
N THR A 27 18.29 0.16 2.77
CA THR A 27 17.30 1.06 2.17
C THR A 27 16.37 0.26 1.26
N ALA A 28 15.08 0.52 1.29
CA ALA A 28 14.08 -0.32 0.66
C ALA A 28 13.33 0.40 -0.47
N GLY A 29 12.52 -0.37 -1.19
CA GLY A 29 11.71 0.09 -2.30
C GLY A 29 12.40 -0.02 -3.65
N ARG A 30 11.61 -0.24 -4.70
CA ARG A 30 12.13 -0.43 -6.05
C ARG A 30 12.46 0.88 -6.75
N THR A 31 11.64 1.90 -6.55
CA THR A 31 11.84 3.21 -7.20
C THR A 31 12.55 4.21 -6.30
N THR A 32 12.71 3.89 -5.01
CA THR A 32 13.30 4.80 -4.04
C THR A 32 14.82 4.74 -4.03
N LEU A 33 15.43 3.63 -4.40
CA LEU A 33 16.87 3.47 -4.58
C LEU A 33 17.33 4.12 -5.89
N ASN A 34 17.84 5.34 -5.76
CA ASN A 34 18.24 6.18 -6.87
C ASN A 34 19.65 5.83 -7.35
N GLY A 35 19.78 5.41 -8.60
CA GLY A 35 21.08 5.14 -9.23
C GLY A 35 21.77 3.85 -8.77
N GLU A 36 21.09 2.98 -8.05
CA GLU A 36 21.63 1.70 -7.60
C GLU A 36 21.54 0.62 -8.68
N GLY A 37 22.31 -0.47 -8.51
CA GLY A 37 22.18 -1.65 -9.35
C GLY A 37 20.84 -2.35 -9.14
N LEU A 38 20.29 -2.90 -10.23
CA LEU A 38 18.95 -3.52 -10.25
C LEU A 38 18.74 -4.60 -9.15
N GLN A 39 19.81 -5.28 -8.73
CA GLN A 39 19.75 -6.31 -7.68
C GLN A 39 19.49 -5.75 -6.28
N HIS A 40 19.67 -4.45 -6.06
CA HIS A 40 19.38 -3.77 -4.79
C HIS A 40 17.93 -3.31 -4.70
N GLU A 41 17.24 -3.21 -5.83
CA GLU A 41 15.88 -2.69 -5.90
C GLU A 41 14.86 -3.76 -5.50
N ASP A 42 14.53 -3.79 -4.22
CA ASP A 42 13.58 -4.73 -3.64
C ASP A 42 12.15 -4.46 -4.13
N GLY A 43 11.50 -5.46 -4.66
CA GLY A 43 10.09 -5.39 -5.08
C GLY A 43 9.19 -6.43 -4.42
N HIS A 44 9.70 -7.36 -3.59
CA HIS A 44 8.93 -8.52 -3.13
C HIS A 44 9.22 -8.99 -1.70
N SER A 45 10.07 -8.31 -0.95
CA SER A 45 10.43 -8.70 0.43
C SER A 45 9.22 -8.86 1.34
N HIS A 46 8.21 -8.00 1.20
CA HIS A 46 6.97 -8.08 1.98
C HIS A 46 6.15 -9.34 1.70
N LEU A 47 6.19 -9.89 0.48
CA LEU A 47 5.55 -11.18 0.18
C LEU A 47 6.28 -12.33 0.89
N LEU A 48 7.61 -12.30 0.90
CA LEU A 48 8.44 -13.28 1.60
C LEU A 48 8.22 -13.19 3.12
N ALA A 49 8.28 -11.99 3.68
CA ALA A 49 8.01 -11.75 5.10
C ALA A 49 6.59 -12.18 5.49
N GLY A 50 5.62 -11.86 4.65
CA GLY A 50 4.21 -12.19 4.86
C GLY A 50 3.89 -13.69 4.85
N ALA A 51 4.78 -14.53 4.30
CA ALA A 51 4.67 -15.98 4.33
C ALA A 51 5.05 -16.56 5.70
N ILE A 52 5.85 -15.86 6.49
CA ILE A 52 6.32 -16.33 7.80
C ILE A 52 5.24 -16.07 8.86
N PRO A 53 4.76 -17.10 9.59
CA PRO A 53 3.55 -16.99 10.41
C PRO A 53 3.60 -15.91 11.51
N ASN A 54 4.74 -15.75 12.17
CA ASN A 54 4.94 -14.82 13.29
C ASN A 54 5.78 -13.57 12.92
N CYS A 55 6.02 -13.32 11.64
CA CYS A 55 6.64 -12.08 11.15
C CYS A 55 5.57 -11.03 10.86
N ARG A 56 5.64 -9.87 11.52
CA ARG A 56 4.76 -8.72 11.30
C ARG A 56 5.46 -7.75 10.35
N ALA A 57 4.95 -7.62 9.13
CA ALA A 57 5.63 -6.87 8.06
C ALA A 57 4.94 -5.53 7.77
N TYR A 58 5.71 -4.43 7.81
CA TYR A 58 5.22 -3.08 7.60
C TYR A 58 6.09 -2.29 6.61
N ASP A 59 5.44 -1.50 5.77
CA ASP A 59 6.03 -0.54 4.82
C ASP A 59 5.57 0.89 5.17
N PRO A 60 6.08 1.48 6.27
CA PRO A 60 5.65 2.78 6.74
C PRO A 60 6.13 3.91 5.80
N THR A 61 5.33 4.98 5.72
CA THR A 61 5.64 6.21 4.98
C THR A 61 6.27 7.26 5.89
N PHE A 62 5.73 7.44 7.09
CA PHE A 62 6.09 8.55 7.97
C PHE A 62 6.78 8.08 9.26
N GLY A 63 7.60 8.96 9.85
CA GLY A 63 8.33 8.66 11.08
C GLY A 63 7.42 8.31 12.26
N PHE A 64 6.23 8.93 12.36
CA PHE A 64 5.28 8.58 13.40
C PHE A 64 4.73 7.15 13.25
N GLU A 65 4.54 6.67 12.01
CA GLU A 65 4.15 5.26 11.77
C GLU A 65 5.23 4.31 12.28
N VAL A 66 6.51 4.59 11.95
CA VAL A 66 7.65 3.81 12.45
C VAL A 66 7.65 3.78 13.99
N THR A 67 7.47 4.94 14.63
CA THR A 67 7.46 5.06 16.09
C THR A 67 6.34 4.23 16.72
N VAL A 68 5.13 4.32 16.20
CA VAL A 68 3.96 3.56 16.68
C VAL A 68 4.19 2.05 16.54
N ILE A 69 4.71 1.61 15.38
CA ILE A 69 4.98 0.18 15.12
C ILE A 69 6.07 -0.35 16.06
N LEU A 70 7.16 0.41 16.24
CA LEU A 70 8.25 0.01 17.15
C LEU A 70 7.78 -0.06 18.59
N GLN A 71 7.02 0.94 19.07
CA GLN A 71 6.49 0.97 20.42
C GLN A 71 5.54 -0.22 20.66
N HIS A 72 4.63 -0.47 19.73
CA HIS A 72 3.72 -1.61 19.80
C HIS A 72 4.48 -2.94 19.80
N GLY A 73 5.44 -3.10 18.89
CA GLY A 73 6.25 -4.32 18.82
C GLY A 73 7.05 -4.58 20.11
N MET A 74 7.64 -3.55 20.70
CA MET A 74 8.32 -3.69 22.01
C MET A 74 7.34 -4.12 23.10
N GLN A 75 6.17 -3.52 23.16
CA GLN A 75 5.13 -3.92 24.13
C GLN A 75 4.74 -5.39 23.93
N ARG A 76 4.42 -5.78 22.71
CA ARG A 76 4.02 -7.15 22.36
C ARG A 76 5.09 -8.18 22.73
N MET A 77 6.33 -7.93 22.32
CA MET A 77 7.42 -8.89 22.49
C MET A 77 7.99 -8.93 23.91
N LEU A 78 8.12 -7.76 24.59
CA LEU A 78 8.82 -7.66 25.86
C LEU A 78 7.86 -7.68 27.07
N ALA A 79 6.75 -6.95 27.02
CA ALA A 79 5.80 -6.90 28.12
C ALA A 79 4.79 -8.05 28.06
N GLU A 80 4.20 -8.29 26.89
CA GLU A 80 3.17 -9.32 26.69
C GLU A 80 3.74 -10.70 26.34
N GLN A 81 5.04 -10.80 26.05
CA GLN A 81 5.76 -12.03 25.78
C GLN A 81 5.25 -12.81 24.56
N HIS A 82 4.71 -12.14 23.55
CA HIS A 82 4.31 -12.77 22.29
C HIS A 82 5.53 -13.24 21.48
N ASP A 83 5.43 -14.42 20.90
CA ASP A 83 6.46 -15.01 20.04
C ASP A 83 6.31 -14.53 18.60
N GLU A 84 6.61 -13.26 18.38
CA GLU A 84 6.58 -12.60 17.09
C GLU A 84 7.80 -11.69 16.92
N TYR A 85 8.14 -11.37 15.67
CA TYR A 85 9.12 -10.36 15.33
C TYR A 85 8.62 -9.47 14.19
N TYR A 86 9.24 -8.34 13.99
CA TYR A 86 8.77 -7.32 13.06
C TYR A 86 9.76 -7.15 11.91
N TYR A 87 9.24 -7.02 10.68
CA TYR A 87 9.98 -6.59 9.52
C TYR A 87 9.47 -5.22 9.08
N LEU A 88 10.35 -4.20 9.10
CA LEU A 88 10.02 -2.85 8.66
C LEU A 88 10.92 -2.46 7.50
N THR A 89 10.33 -1.94 6.43
CA THR A 89 11.09 -1.30 5.36
C THR A 89 11.29 0.17 5.64
N LEU A 90 12.52 0.65 5.46
CA LEU A 90 12.92 2.03 5.69
C LEU A 90 13.52 2.62 4.42
N MET A 91 13.08 3.81 4.06
CA MET A 91 13.43 4.48 2.82
C MET A 91 14.51 5.55 3.05
N ASN A 92 15.33 5.82 2.03
CA ASN A 92 16.38 6.84 2.07
C ASN A 92 16.01 8.15 1.34
N GLU A 93 14.72 8.36 1.08
CA GLU A 93 14.21 9.59 0.48
C GLU A 93 13.78 10.58 1.58
N ASN A 94 14.35 11.78 1.55
CA ASN A 94 13.99 12.84 2.49
C ASN A 94 12.73 13.58 2.03
N TYR A 95 11.75 13.73 2.93
CA TYR A 95 10.54 14.50 2.71
C TYR A 95 9.94 15.01 4.04
N ALA A 96 9.07 16.00 3.94
CA ALA A 96 8.35 16.50 5.10
C ALA A 96 7.37 15.44 5.64
N HIS A 97 7.37 15.27 6.95
CA HIS A 97 6.45 14.40 7.66
C HIS A 97 5.35 15.26 8.28
N PRO A 98 4.07 14.98 8.04
CA PRO A 98 2.98 15.64 8.74
C PRO A 98 2.89 15.16 10.19
N ASP A 99 2.11 15.87 10.99
CA ASP A 99 1.70 15.35 12.30
C ASP A 99 0.83 14.10 12.15
N MET A 100 0.91 13.22 13.15
CA MET A 100 0.07 12.03 13.18
C MET A 100 -1.42 12.44 13.36
N PRO A 101 -2.32 11.96 12.49
CA PRO A 101 -3.74 12.18 12.69
C PRO A 101 -4.22 11.63 14.03
N GLU A 102 -5.14 12.34 14.69
CA GLU A 102 -5.71 11.88 15.95
C GLU A 102 -6.37 10.49 15.79
N GLY A 103 -6.09 9.59 16.72
CA GLY A 103 -6.63 8.23 16.70
C GLY A 103 -6.00 7.28 15.66
N ALA A 104 -5.01 7.70 14.89
CA ALA A 104 -4.41 6.87 13.82
C ALA A 104 -3.60 5.66 14.32
N ALA A 105 -3.17 5.66 15.58
CA ALA A 105 -2.25 4.65 16.12
C ALA A 105 -2.78 3.20 15.95
N GLU A 106 -4.05 2.95 16.26
CA GLU A 106 -4.67 1.63 16.08
C GLU A 106 -4.69 1.22 14.60
N GLY A 107 -5.06 2.14 13.71
CA GLY A 107 -5.09 1.90 12.27
C GLY A 107 -3.71 1.63 11.68
N ILE A 108 -2.67 2.30 12.17
CA ILE A 108 -1.28 2.03 11.78
C ILE A 108 -0.93 0.56 12.07
N ILE A 109 -1.25 0.08 13.28
CA ILE A 109 -0.97 -1.31 13.68
C ILE A 109 -1.83 -2.31 12.90
N LYS A 110 -3.10 -2.01 12.66
CA LYS A 110 -3.99 -2.84 11.84
C LYS A 110 -3.65 -2.82 10.34
N GLY A 111 -2.79 -1.91 9.91
CA GLY A 111 -2.26 -1.84 8.55
C GLY A 111 -2.91 -0.81 7.64
N MET A 112 -3.92 -0.04 8.08
CA MET A 112 -4.54 1.02 7.27
C MET A 112 -5.23 2.06 8.14
N TYR A 113 -5.09 3.34 7.78
CA TYR A 113 -5.82 4.44 8.41
C TYR A 113 -6.09 5.58 7.41
N LEU A 114 -7.10 6.39 7.70
CA LEU A 114 -7.42 7.56 6.90
C LEU A 114 -6.43 8.69 7.22
N LEU A 115 -5.57 9.02 6.24
CA LEU A 115 -4.60 10.09 6.37
C LEU A 115 -5.24 11.46 6.09
N LYS A 116 -6.09 11.53 5.06
CA LYS A 116 -6.78 12.78 4.68
C LYS A 116 -8.21 12.47 4.28
N ASP A 117 -9.15 12.99 5.07
CA ASP A 117 -10.59 12.92 4.77
C ASP A 117 -10.97 14.12 3.88
N ALA A 118 -11.58 13.84 2.75
CA ALA A 118 -12.13 14.88 1.89
C ALA A 118 -13.50 15.41 2.35
N GLY A 119 -13.98 14.94 3.51
CA GLY A 119 -15.24 15.32 4.12
C GLY A 119 -16.46 14.63 3.52
N LYS A 120 -17.66 15.10 3.91
CA LYS A 120 -18.92 14.49 3.43
C LYS A 120 -19.10 14.71 1.92
N PRO A 121 -19.45 13.65 1.17
CA PRO A 121 -19.69 13.76 -0.27
C PRO A 121 -20.82 14.74 -0.57
N LYS A 122 -20.61 15.59 -1.58
CA LYS A 122 -21.64 16.47 -2.12
C LYS A 122 -22.45 15.71 -3.20
N LYS A 123 -23.69 16.16 -3.44
CA LYS A 123 -24.53 15.55 -4.47
C LYS A 123 -23.87 15.68 -5.86
N GLY A 124 -23.66 14.53 -6.53
CA GLY A 124 -23.04 14.46 -7.86
C GLY A 124 -21.50 14.59 -7.85
N GLU A 125 -20.87 14.63 -6.70
CA GLU A 125 -19.42 14.67 -6.58
C GLU A 125 -18.80 13.35 -7.07
N LEU A 126 -17.77 13.47 -7.91
CA LEU A 126 -16.92 12.35 -8.29
C LEU A 126 -15.88 12.11 -7.21
N ARG A 127 -15.84 10.90 -6.68
CA ARG A 127 -14.94 10.55 -5.57
C ARG A 127 -14.20 9.25 -5.82
N VAL A 128 -12.99 9.16 -5.30
CA VAL A 128 -12.13 7.97 -5.32
C VAL A 128 -11.44 7.76 -3.98
N GLN A 129 -11.00 6.54 -3.71
CA GLN A 129 -10.22 6.16 -2.55
C GLN A 129 -8.79 5.87 -3.02
N LEU A 130 -7.81 6.67 -2.58
CA LEU A 130 -6.40 6.48 -2.93
C LEU A 130 -5.67 5.85 -1.75
N LEU A 131 -5.11 4.66 -1.96
CA LEU A 131 -4.37 3.89 -0.98
C LEU A 131 -2.89 3.88 -1.36
N GLY A 132 -2.01 4.06 -0.39
CA GLY A 132 -0.57 4.01 -0.66
C GLY A 132 0.23 3.51 0.53
N SER A 133 1.42 2.96 0.27
CA SER A 133 2.40 2.58 1.29
C SER A 133 3.78 3.13 0.96
N GLY A 134 4.66 3.20 1.95
CA GLY A 134 6.01 3.69 1.79
C GLY A 134 6.06 5.05 1.08
N THR A 135 7.09 5.30 0.30
CA THR A 135 7.26 6.59 -0.41
C THR A 135 6.21 6.83 -1.50
N ILE A 136 5.55 5.78 -2.02
CA ILE A 136 4.55 5.91 -3.07
C ILE A 136 3.23 6.52 -2.56
N LEU A 137 2.96 6.49 -1.26
CA LEU A 137 1.86 7.26 -0.68
C LEU A 137 1.96 8.76 -1.04
N ARG A 138 3.17 9.31 -1.16
CA ARG A 138 3.38 10.71 -1.59
C ARG A 138 2.93 10.95 -3.04
N GLU A 139 3.10 9.96 -3.90
CA GLU A 139 2.58 10.03 -5.27
C GLU A 139 1.05 9.95 -5.28
N ALA A 140 0.44 9.17 -4.38
CA ALA A 140 -1.02 9.14 -4.22
C ALA A 140 -1.57 10.49 -3.70
N ILE A 141 -0.88 11.14 -2.74
CA ILE A 141 -1.23 12.49 -2.27
C ILE A 141 -1.19 13.50 -3.43
N ALA A 142 -0.11 13.49 -4.21
CA ALA A 142 0.02 14.39 -5.36
C ALA A 142 -0.97 14.06 -6.50
N ALA A 143 -1.35 12.78 -6.66
CA ALA A 143 -2.39 12.38 -7.61
C ALA A 143 -3.77 12.94 -7.20
N ALA A 144 -4.08 13.00 -5.90
CA ALA A 144 -5.32 13.62 -5.41
C ALA A 144 -5.42 15.10 -5.81
N GLU A 145 -4.31 15.85 -5.73
CA GLU A 145 -4.26 17.24 -6.15
C GLU A 145 -4.49 17.41 -7.67
N LEU A 146 -3.92 16.49 -8.48
CA LEU A 146 -4.13 16.46 -9.92
C LEU A 146 -5.58 16.12 -10.28
N LEU A 147 -6.18 15.16 -9.60
CA LEU A 147 -7.56 14.74 -9.80
C LEU A 147 -8.54 15.89 -9.51
N ASP A 148 -8.36 16.58 -8.40
CA ASP A 148 -9.20 17.74 -8.04
C ASP A 148 -9.04 18.87 -9.06
N LYS A 149 -7.80 19.29 -9.31
CA LYS A 149 -7.48 20.43 -10.18
C LYS A 149 -7.91 20.21 -11.63
N ASP A 150 -7.63 19.04 -12.20
CA ASP A 150 -7.73 18.82 -13.64
C ASP A 150 -9.07 18.18 -14.04
N PHE A 151 -9.73 17.46 -13.12
CA PHE A 151 -10.93 16.67 -13.39
C PHE A 151 -12.09 16.92 -12.40
N GLY A 152 -11.88 17.69 -11.34
CA GLY A 152 -12.91 17.91 -10.30
C GLY A 152 -13.28 16.62 -9.55
N VAL A 153 -12.34 15.69 -9.44
CA VAL A 153 -12.50 14.42 -8.72
C VAL A 153 -11.89 14.56 -7.35
N THR A 154 -12.69 14.38 -6.32
CA THR A 154 -12.25 14.41 -4.91
C THR A 154 -11.68 13.05 -4.48
N ALA A 155 -10.66 13.06 -3.65
CA ALA A 155 -10.04 11.84 -3.16
C ALA A 155 -9.92 11.80 -1.63
N ASP A 156 -10.33 10.69 -1.01
CA ASP A 156 -9.89 10.33 0.33
C ASP A 156 -8.53 9.62 0.22
N ILE A 157 -7.60 9.91 1.13
CA ILE A 157 -6.24 9.37 1.10
C ILE A 157 -6.01 8.48 2.31
N TRP A 158 -5.60 7.25 2.04
CA TRP A 158 -5.37 6.19 3.02
C TRP A 158 -3.89 5.80 3.04
N SER A 159 -3.27 5.85 4.21
CA SER A 159 -1.99 5.19 4.41
C SER A 159 -2.21 3.72 4.74
N CYS A 160 -1.48 2.85 4.04
CA CYS A 160 -1.53 1.41 4.19
C CYS A 160 -0.16 0.86 4.61
N PRO A 161 0.29 1.10 5.85
CA PRO A 161 1.60 0.63 6.28
C PRO A 161 1.73 -0.90 6.30
N SER A 162 0.63 -1.67 6.24
CA SER A 162 0.72 -3.13 6.12
C SER A 162 -0.45 -3.78 5.39
N PHE A 163 -0.30 -4.05 4.11
CA PHE A 163 -1.23 -4.92 3.38
C PHE A 163 -1.21 -6.38 3.90
N THR A 164 -0.12 -6.79 4.54
CA THR A 164 0.00 -8.13 5.12
C THR A 164 -0.90 -8.30 6.35
N GLU A 165 -0.93 -7.33 7.25
CA GLU A 165 -1.82 -7.39 8.43
C GLU A 165 -3.29 -7.27 8.02
N LEU A 166 -3.61 -6.43 7.03
CA LEU A 166 -4.97 -6.36 6.45
C LEU A 166 -5.41 -7.71 5.86
N ARG A 167 -4.52 -8.42 5.16
CA ARG A 167 -4.81 -9.77 4.65
C ARG A 167 -5.05 -10.77 5.78
N ARG A 168 -4.22 -10.74 6.82
CA ARG A 168 -4.36 -11.64 7.98
C ARG A 168 -5.71 -11.44 8.68
N ASP A 169 -6.07 -10.20 8.92
CA ASP A 169 -7.36 -9.82 9.48
C ASP A 169 -8.53 -10.34 8.61
N GLY A 170 -8.45 -10.11 7.30
CA GLY A 170 -9.47 -10.57 6.34
C GLY A 170 -9.64 -12.09 6.36
N PHE A 171 -8.55 -12.85 6.33
CA PHE A 171 -8.60 -14.31 6.40
C PHE A 171 -9.11 -14.82 7.74
N ASP A 172 -8.79 -14.14 8.85
CA ASP A 172 -9.34 -14.52 10.16
C ASP A 172 -10.85 -14.29 10.20
N ALA A 173 -11.33 -13.16 9.70
CA ALA A 173 -12.75 -12.87 9.59
C ALA A 173 -13.50 -13.91 8.71
N GLU A 174 -12.97 -14.24 7.53
CA GLU A 174 -13.55 -15.27 6.66
C GLU A 174 -13.57 -16.65 7.32
N ARG A 175 -12.44 -17.04 7.93
CA ARG A 175 -12.37 -18.33 8.63
C ARG A 175 -13.37 -18.39 9.77
N TRP A 176 -13.46 -17.33 10.58
CA TRP A 176 -14.40 -17.28 11.71
C TRP A 176 -15.84 -17.41 11.21
N ASN A 177 -16.23 -16.66 10.19
CA ASN A 177 -17.58 -16.69 9.62
C ASN A 177 -17.95 -18.09 9.10
N ARG A 178 -17.01 -18.73 8.39
CA ARG A 178 -17.21 -20.11 7.88
C ARG A 178 -17.41 -21.13 8.99
N LEU A 179 -16.75 -20.93 10.13
CA LEU A 179 -16.85 -21.84 11.28
C LEU A 179 -17.98 -21.49 12.24
N ASN A 180 -18.61 -20.31 12.07
CA ASN A 180 -19.72 -19.84 12.88
C ASN A 180 -20.92 -19.42 12.00
N PRO A 181 -21.49 -20.34 11.18
CA PRO A 181 -22.51 -20.00 10.19
C PRO A 181 -23.82 -19.49 10.79
N GLU A 182 -24.06 -19.78 12.06
CA GLU A 182 -25.28 -19.35 12.79
C GLU A 182 -25.08 -18.04 13.57
N ALA A 183 -23.89 -17.41 13.47
CA ALA A 183 -23.62 -16.16 14.15
C ALA A 183 -24.55 -15.04 13.62
N LYS A 184 -25.25 -14.35 14.54
CA LYS A 184 -26.17 -13.26 14.19
C LYS A 184 -25.48 -12.10 13.47
N THR A 185 -24.20 -11.87 13.77
CA THR A 185 -23.40 -10.81 13.16
C THR A 185 -22.08 -11.41 12.67
N PRO A 186 -21.90 -11.56 11.36
CA PRO A 186 -20.62 -11.95 10.79
C PRO A 186 -19.53 -10.94 11.12
N ARG A 187 -18.29 -11.41 11.29
CA ARG A 187 -17.12 -10.52 11.38
C ARG A 187 -16.84 -9.89 10.02
N LYS A 188 -16.53 -8.62 10.03
CA LYS A 188 -16.09 -7.90 8.84
C LYS A 188 -14.57 -7.77 8.85
N PRO A 189 -13.90 -7.94 7.69
CA PRO A 189 -12.50 -7.54 7.56
C PRO A 189 -12.32 -6.04 7.84
N TYR A 190 -11.25 -5.67 8.52
CA TYR A 190 -10.99 -4.28 8.91
C TYR A 190 -11.00 -3.32 7.70
N VAL A 191 -10.37 -3.73 6.58
CA VAL A 191 -10.40 -2.92 5.35
C VAL A 191 -11.83 -2.73 4.80
N THR A 192 -12.69 -3.73 4.96
CA THR A 192 -14.12 -3.64 4.56
C THR A 192 -14.84 -2.62 5.45
N GLU A 193 -14.64 -2.68 6.77
CA GLU A 193 -15.25 -1.73 7.72
C GLU A 193 -14.89 -0.27 7.39
N LEU A 194 -13.62 -0.03 7.03
CA LEU A 194 -13.15 1.31 6.68
C LEU A 194 -13.72 1.84 5.36
N LEU A 195 -13.91 0.96 4.37
CA LEU A 195 -14.23 1.36 3.00
C LEU A 195 -15.71 1.20 2.62
N GLU A 196 -16.50 0.34 3.30
CA GLU A 196 -17.88 0.03 2.88
C GLU A 196 -18.83 1.24 2.84
N SER A 197 -18.57 2.26 3.66
CA SER A 197 -19.35 3.50 3.66
C SER A 197 -18.80 4.58 2.74
N ARG A 198 -17.64 4.35 2.11
CA ARG A 198 -16.97 5.31 1.24
C ARG A 198 -17.50 5.21 -0.20
N GLN A 199 -17.36 6.31 -0.95
CA GLN A 199 -17.86 6.38 -2.32
C GLN A 199 -16.72 6.28 -3.34
N GLY A 200 -17.04 5.71 -4.50
CA GLY A 200 -16.15 5.61 -5.65
C GLY A 200 -15.19 4.42 -5.59
N PRO A 201 -14.43 4.20 -6.67
CA PRO A 201 -13.47 3.11 -6.75
C PRO A 201 -12.23 3.38 -5.91
N ALA A 202 -11.53 2.32 -5.52
CA ALA A 202 -10.25 2.38 -4.84
C ALA A 202 -9.08 2.12 -5.81
N VAL A 203 -8.02 2.91 -5.66
CA VAL A 203 -6.74 2.72 -6.36
C VAL A 203 -5.63 2.64 -5.33
N ALA A 204 -4.93 1.51 -5.29
CA ALA A 204 -3.75 1.32 -4.45
C ALA A 204 -2.47 1.42 -5.28
N ALA A 205 -1.45 2.06 -4.72
CA ALA A 205 -0.13 2.13 -5.32
C ALA A 205 0.96 1.83 -4.28
N THR A 206 1.97 1.07 -4.69
CA THR A 206 3.06 0.62 -3.82
C THR A 206 4.39 0.59 -4.57
N ASP A 207 5.50 0.69 -3.84
CA ASP A 207 6.87 0.56 -4.38
C ASP A 207 7.31 -0.91 -4.55
N TYR A 208 6.40 -1.84 -4.32
CA TYR A 208 6.59 -3.28 -4.46
C TYR A 208 5.73 -3.83 -5.61
N VAL A 209 5.92 -5.10 -5.95
CA VAL A 209 5.09 -5.78 -6.95
C VAL A 209 3.61 -5.70 -6.60
N ARG A 210 2.73 -5.63 -7.62
CA ARG A 210 1.27 -5.48 -7.42
C ARG A 210 0.69 -6.50 -6.46
N ALA A 211 1.21 -7.72 -6.46
CA ALA A 211 0.75 -8.78 -5.57
C ALA A 211 0.78 -8.39 -4.08
N PHE A 212 1.65 -7.44 -3.68
CA PHE A 212 1.72 -6.96 -2.30
C PHE A 212 0.45 -6.21 -1.88
N ALA A 213 -0.05 -5.29 -2.68
CA ALA A 213 -1.30 -4.58 -2.39
C ALA A 213 -2.54 -5.38 -2.86
N ASP A 214 -2.39 -6.25 -3.85
CA ASP A 214 -3.49 -7.04 -4.40
C ASP A 214 -4.01 -8.13 -3.44
N GLN A 215 -3.21 -8.54 -2.47
CA GLN A 215 -3.57 -9.56 -1.48
C GLN A 215 -4.81 -9.23 -0.63
N ILE A 216 -5.27 -7.98 -0.61
CA ILE A 216 -6.49 -7.58 0.09
C ILE A 216 -7.73 -7.47 -0.82
N ARG A 217 -7.60 -7.76 -2.11
CA ARG A 217 -8.65 -7.58 -3.12
C ARG A 217 -9.99 -8.18 -2.73
N ALA A 218 -10.00 -9.37 -2.16
CA ALA A 218 -11.22 -10.08 -1.75
C ALA A 218 -12.01 -9.33 -0.66
N PHE A 219 -11.35 -8.44 0.08
CA PHE A 219 -11.93 -7.74 1.23
C PHE A 219 -12.26 -6.27 0.93
N VAL A 220 -11.87 -5.74 -0.23
CA VAL A 220 -12.21 -4.38 -0.66
C VAL A 220 -13.61 -4.36 -1.25
N PRO A 221 -14.58 -3.60 -0.67
CA PRO A 221 -15.99 -3.71 -1.02
C PRO A 221 -16.40 -2.91 -2.29
N MET A 222 -15.43 -2.44 -3.05
CA MET A 222 -15.62 -1.61 -4.24
C MET A 222 -14.67 -2.03 -5.37
N ARG A 223 -14.80 -1.41 -6.56
CA ARG A 223 -13.82 -1.61 -7.64
C ARG A 223 -12.42 -1.26 -7.12
N TYR A 224 -11.49 -2.19 -7.30
CA TYR A 224 -10.12 -2.06 -6.78
C TYR A 224 -9.09 -2.22 -7.90
N THR A 225 -8.28 -1.19 -8.10
CA THR A 225 -7.17 -1.16 -9.05
C THR A 225 -5.86 -1.08 -8.30
N VAL A 226 -4.87 -1.86 -8.68
CA VAL A 226 -3.55 -1.91 -8.03
C VAL A 226 -2.46 -1.55 -9.02
N LEU A 227 -1.62 -0.60 -8.65
CA LEU A 227 -0.37 -0.23 -9.32
C LEU A 227 0.81 -0.66 -8.46
N GLY A 228 1.83 -1.21 -9.09
CA GLY A 228 3.03 -1.69 -8.41
C GLY A 228 4.17 -1.90 -9.38
N THR A 229 5.33 -2.24 -8.85
CA THR A 229 6.60 -2.27 -9.56
C THR A 229 6.96 -3.68 -10.05
N ASP A 230 6.09 -4.29 -10.84
CA ASP A 230 6.35 -5.62 -11.42
C ASP A 230 7.50 -5.58 -12.43
N GLY A 231 8.24 -6.67 -12.56
CA GLY A 231 9.41 -6.81 -13.42
C GLY A 231 10.73 -6.79 -12.65
N PHE A 232 11.83 -6.63 -13.38
CA PHE A 232 13.15 -6.48 -12.76
C PHE A 232 13.38 -5.05 -12.24
N GLY A 233 14.30 -4.88 -11.28
CA GLY A 233 14.80 -3.58 -10.90
C GLY A 233 15.51 -2.87 -12.08
N ARG A 234 15.67 -1.55 -11.98
CA ARG A 234 16.29 -0.74 -13.02
C ARG A 234 17.06 0.43 -12.40
N SER A 235 18.29 0.65 -12.82
CA SER A 235 19.09 1.78 -12.33
C SER A 235 18.70 3.07 -13.05
N ASP A 236 18.06 3.99 -12.34
CA ASP A 236 17.67 5.31 -12.86
C ASP A 236 17.40 6.29 -11.72
N THR A 237 16.93 7.49 -12.02
CA THR A 237 16.40 8.43 -11.03
C THR A 237 15.03 7.99 -10.50
N ARG A 238 14.67 8.40 -9.28
CA ARG A 238 13.34 8.09 -8.69
C ARG A 238 12.18 8.48 -9.60
N ALA A 239 12.26 9.65 -10.21
CA ALA A 239 11.19 10.12 -11.12
C ALA A 239 11.04 9.21 -12.35
N ASN A 240 12.15 8.84 -12.98
CA ASN A 240 12.14 7.94 -14.12
C ASN A 240 11.70 6.52 -13.74
N LEU A 241 12.13 6.00 -12.60
CA LEU A 241 11.72 4.70 -12.09
C LEU A 241 10.21 4.64 -11.82
N ARG A 242 9.65 5.63 -11.12
CA ARG A 242 8.20 5.72 -10.86
C ARG A 242 7.40 5.83 -12.16
N ARG A 243 7.93 6.56 -13.15
CA ARG A 243 7.35 6.65 -14.49
C ARG A 243 7.44 5.34 -15.25
N HIS A 244 8.59 4.65 -15.17
CA HIS A 244 8.80 3.34 -15.82
C HIS A 244 7.86 2.29 -15.25
N PHE A 245 7.75 2.19 -13.92
CA PHE A 245 6.91 1.20 -13.23
C PHE A 245 5.43 1.61 -13.12
N GLU A 246 5.04 2.78 -13.64
CA GLU A 246 3.65 3.24 -13.66
C GLU A 246 3.04 3.46 -12.26
N VAL A 247 3.87 3.92 -11.32
CA VAL A 247 3.48 4.20 -9.93
C VAL A 247 3.62 5.68 -9.55
N ASP A 248 3.88 6.55 -10.54
CA ASP A 248 3.88 7.99 -10.33
C ASP A 248 2.46 8.56 -10.20
N ARG A 249 2.36 9.82 -9.74
CA ARG A 249 1.10 10.54 -9.57
C ARG A 249 0.23 10.59 -10.82
N TYR A 250 0.83 10.57 -12.00
CA TYR A 250 0.12 10.66 -13.28
C TYR A 250 -0.57 9.35 -13.62
N TYR A 251 0.10 8.23 -13.42
CA TYR A 251 -0.51 6.90 -13.60
C TYR A 251 -1.54 6.60 -12.53
N ILE A 252 -1.33 7.03 -11.28
CA ILE A 252 -2.33 6.90 -10.20
C ILE A 252 -3.60 7.70 -10.55
N ALA A 253 -3.45 8.95 -10.98
CA ALA A 253 -4.59 9.78 -11.40
C ALA A 253 -5.30 9.19 -12.62
N GLN A 254 -4.56 8.73 -13.63
CA GLN A 254 -5.13 8.08 -14.82
C GLN A 254 -5.90 6.81 -14.44
N ALA A 255 -5.36 5.96 -13.56
CA ALA A 255 -6.03 4.75 -13.11
C ALA A 255 -7.34 5.05 -12.33
N ALA A 256 -7.36 6.14 -11.57
CA ALA A 256 -8.57 6.60 -10.87
C ALA A 256 -9.66 7.05 -11.87
N ILE A 257 -9.29 7.78 -12.92
CA ILE A 257 -10.22 8.21 -13.99
C ILE A 257 -10.74 7.00 -14.77
N ASP A 258 -9.87 6.05 -15.11
CA ASP A 258 -10.26 4.81 -15.79
C ASP A 258 -11.23 3.98 -14.93
N ALA A 259 -10.99 3.90 -13.61
CA ALA A 259 -11.87 3.20 -12.69
C ALA A 259 -13.26 3.86 -12.61
N LEU A 260 -13.32 5.21 -12.58
CA LEU A 260 -14.58 5.96 -12.65
C LEU A 260 -15.30 5.77 -14.00
N ALA A 261 -14.56 5.71 -15.11
CA ALA A 261 -15.11 5.44 -16.42
C ALA A 261 -15.71 4.03 -16.50
N LYS A 262 -15.07 3.02 -15.91
CA LYS A 262 -15.60 1.65 -15.79
C LYS A 262 -16.83 1.55 -14.89
N GLU A 263 -17.07 2.52 -14.02
CA GLU A 263 -18.30 2.66 -13.23
C GLU A 263 -19.38 3.52 -13.94
N GLY A 264 -19.10 3.99 -15.15
CA GLY A 264 -20.02 4.84 -15.92
C GLY A 264 -20.16 6.27 -15.38
N LYS A 265 -19.27 6.69 -14.45
CA LYS A 265 -19.26 8.03 -13.87
C LYS A 265 -18.41 9.03 -14.67
N MET A 266 -17.50 8.52 -15.47
CA MET A 266 -16.70 9.23 -16.47
C MET A 266 -16.73 8.49 -17.80
N THR A 267 -16.08 8.99 -18.83
CA THR A 267 -16.09 8.41 -20.17
C THR A 267 -14.68 8.04 -20.63
N GLY A 268 -14.58 7.20 -21.68
CA GLY A 268 -13.29 6.92 -22.33
C GLY A 268 -12.61 8.17 -22.90
N LYS A 269 -13.38 9.25 -23.19
CA LYS A 269 -12.80 10.55 -23.61
C LYS A 269 -12.05 11.21 -22.45
N ASP A 270 -12.54 11.07 -21.22
CA ASP A 270 -11.88 11.60 -20.03
C ASP A 270 -10.58 10.85 -19.74
N VAL A 271 -10.58 9.53 -19.92
CA VAL A 271 -9.37 8.70 -19.84
C VAL A 271 -8.35 9.12 -20.90
N ALA A 272 -8.76 9.29 -22.16
CA ALA A 272 -7.89 9.74 -23.24
C ALA A 272 -7.35 11.17 -22.98
N ARG A 273 -8.16 12.04 -22.40
CA ARG A 273 -7.74 13.39 -21.97
C ARG A 273 -6.65 13.31 -20.89
N ALA A 274 -6.78 12.42 -19.89
CA ALA A 274 -5.77 12.21 -18.86
C ALA A 274 -4.46 11.70 -19.45
N ILE A 275 -4.50 10.71 -20.32
CA ILE A 275 -3.33 10.16 -21.03
C ILE A 275 -2.58 11.27 -21.76
N LYS A 276 -3.30 12.10 -22.52
CA LYS A 276 -2.71 13.23 -23.25
C LYS A 276 -2.15 14.30 -22.32
N LEU A 277 -2.92 14.69 -21.31
CA LEU A 277 -2.55 15.76 -20.36
C LEU A 277 -1.29 15.40 -19.57
N TYR A 278 -1.22 14.15 -19.11
CA TYR A 278 -0.11 13.65 -18.31
C TYR A 278 1.03 13.05 -19.15
N LYS A 279 0.95 13.16 -20.47
CA LYS A 279 1.96 12.70 -21.43
C LYS A 279 2.32 11.23 -21.17
N ILE A 280 1.32 10.38 -20.94
CA ILE A 280 1.52 8.94 -20.78
C ILE A 280 1.84 8.34 -22.15
N ASP A 281 2.96 7.64 -22.22
CA ASP A 281 3.37 6.92 -23.43
C ASP A 281 2.59 5.60 -23.49
N VAL A 282 1.66 5.52 -24.42
CA VAL A 282 0.80 4.33 -24.61
C VAL A 282 1.50 3.20 -25.38
N GLU A 283 2.60 3.51 -26.05
CA GLU A 283 3.40 2.53 -26.78
C GLU A 283 4.53 1.95 -25.91
N LYS A 284 4.71 2.46 -24.70
CA LYS A 284 5.71 1.93 -23.77
C LYS A 284 5.42 0.47 -23.45
N GLY A 285 6.45 -0.38 -23.55
CA GLY A 285 6.36 -1.79 -23.19
C GLY A 285 5.95 -2.00 -21.72
N ASN A 286 5.26 -3.10 -21.44
CA ASN A 286 4.90 -3.47 -20.07
C ASN A 286 6.16 -3.73 -19.24
N PRO A 287 6.36 -3.06 -18.10
CA PRO A 287 7.55 -3.22 -17.26
C PRO A 287 7.84 -4.66 -16.81
N ILE A 288 6.80 -5.50 -16.74
CA ILE A 288 6.95 -6.90 -16.31
C ILE A 288 7.79 -7.74 -17.29
N GLY A 289 7.85 -7.34 -18.53
CA GLY A 289 8.59 -8.03 -19.59
C GLY A 289 9.83 -7.26 -20.09
N ALA A 290 10.19 -6.17 -19.41
CA ALA A 290 11.28 -5.28 -19.83
C ALA A 290 12.61 -5.62 -19.16
#